data_d0c40f211ab5861983fc1068bb0d2a8a
#
_entry.id   d0c40f211ab5861983fc1068bb0d2a8a
#
_cell.length_a   1.000
_cell.length_b   1.000
_cell.length_c   1.000
_cell.angle_alpha   90.00
_cell.angle_beta   90.00
_cell.angle_gamma   90.00
#
_symmetry.space_group_name_H-M   'P 1'
#
loop_
_entity.id
_entity.type
_entity.pdbx_description
1 polymer ?
#
loop_
_entity_poly.entity_id
_entity_poly.type
_entity_poly.pdbx_seq_one_letter_code
_entity_poly.pdbx_strand_id
1 'polypeptide(L)'
;MTLTTSEIAKHLGGEVLGDLDAKLNGFAPADQAKDGDLTFAETAEYFATAEQSAATAIIADRNAASATKIVIRVKNPRVAFAKALELFFTEPQAKPGVHPSAVVASTAFVDPTAQIGPHCSIGERVKIGAGVVLLSGVSIGDDSSVGDDSKLFSNVTVYARSQIGQRVRIHANSVVGSDGFGYVFDAGIHHKVMQVGDLKIGDDVEIGAGVTIDRGALGTTVIGKGTKIDNLVQVAHNVHIGEHCILCAQVGIAGHLKIGNRVTIGSKSGVMHNVPDGESWLGVPAQPDKQTKRMVLAMQRLPDLLKKVAMWEKKFAGE
;
A
#
# COMPACT_ATOMS: atom_id res chain seq x y z
N MET A 1 -25.81 7.46 5.49
CA MET A 1 -26.20 6.57 6.63
C MET A 1 -26.15 7.43 7.88
N THR A 2 -27.08 7.27 8.82
CA THR A 2 -27.08 8.04 10.08
C THR A 2 -26.83 7.05 11.20
N LEU A 3 -25.83 7.32 12.04
CA LEU A 3 -25.42 6.49 13.17
C LEU A 3 -25.44 7.30 14.45
N THR A 4 -25.69 6.65 15.59
CA THR A 4 -25.56 7.31 16.88
C THR A 4 -24.12 7.28 17.38
N THR A 5 -23.78 8.21 18.26
CA THR A 5 -22.45 8.24 18.92
C THR A 5 -22.16 6.95 19.67
N SER A 6 -23.17 6.32 20.29
CA SER A 6 -23.02 5.03 20.96
C SER A 6 -22.74 3.87 20.00
N GLU A 7 -23.41 3.83 18.83
CA GLU A 7 -23.15 2.81 17.80
C GLU A 7 -21.71 2.90 17.27
N ILE A 8 -21.25 4.12 16.99
CA ILE A 8 -19.89 4.37 16.52
C ILE A 8 -18.88 4.00 17.60
N ALA A 9 -19.07 4.43 18.85
CA ALA A 9 -18.17 4.10 19.95
C ALA A 9 -18.07 2.59 20.17
N LYS A 10 -19.19 1.87 20.11
CA LYS A 10 -19.23 0.41 20.21
C LYS A 10 -18.41 -0.25 19.10
N HIS A 11 -18.54 0.21 17.86
CA HIS A 11 -17.76 -0.30 16.71
C HIS A 11 -16.26 -0.04 16.87
N LEU A 12 -15.89 1.11 17.42
CA LEU A 12 -14.50 1.51 17.64
C LEU A 12 -13.88 0.94 18.91
N GLY A 13 -14.66 0.30 19.77
CA GLY A 13 -14.23 -0.14 21.11
C GLY A 13 -13.88 1.03 22.02
N GLY A 14 -14.62 2.13 21.88
CA GLY A 14 -14.44 3.39 22.59
C GLY A 14 -15.54 3.67 23.63
N GLU A 15 -15.42 4.82 24.30
CA GLU A 15 -16.35 5.35 25.30
C GLU A 15 -16.84 6.73 24.85
N VAL A 16 -18.13 7.02 25.01
CA VAL A 16 -18.70 8.34 24.70
C VAL A 16 -18.71 9.22 25.95
N LEU A 17 -18.16 10.41 25.83
CA LEU A 17 -18.33 11.49 26.77
C LEU A 17 -19.29 12.52 26.14
N GLY A 18 -20.51 12.62 26.66
CA GLY A 18 -21.58 13.47 26.15
C GLY A 18 -22.82 12.69 25.76
N ASP A 19 -23.58 13.19 24.76
CA ASP A 19 -24.83 12.59 24.31
C ASP A 19 -24.58 11.27 23.55
N LEU A 20 -25.15 10.19 24.05
CA LEU A 20 -25.06 8.83 23.49
C LEU A 20 -25.90 8.63 22.24
N ASP A 21 -26.95 9.40 22.10
CA ASP A 21 -27.96 9.26 21.03
C ASP A 21 -27.84 10.31 19.93
N ALA A 22 -26.83 11.19 20.02
CA ALA A 22 -26.57 12.19 19.00
C ALA A 22 -26.33 11.53 17.63
N LYS A 23 -27.03 12.02 16.63
CA LYS A 23 -27.00 11.44 15.26
C LYS A 23 -25.90 12.08 14.44
N LEU A 24 -25.04 11.23 13.92
CA LEU A 24 -23.96 11.59 13.02
C LEU A 24 -24.24 11.03 11.63
N ASN A 25 -24.08 11.86 10.61
CA ASN A 25 -24.41 11.52 9.22
C ASN A 25 -23.25 11.74 8.25
N GLY A 26 -22.11 12.27 8.75
CA GLY A 26 -20.90 12.51 7.98
C GLY A 26 -19.63 12.35 8.79
N PHE A 27 -18.52 12.32 8.08
CA PHE A 27 -17.17 12.38 8.63
C PHE A 27 -16.35 13.37 7.80
N ALA A 28 -15.80 14.40 8.43
CA ALA A 28 -15.05 15.44 7.75
C ALA A 28 -13.82 15.89 8.53
N PRO A 29 -12.80 16.46 7.86
CA PRO A 29 -11.73 17.20 8.52
C PRO A 29 -12.29 18.33 9.36
N ALA A 30 -11.65 18.69 10.47
CA ALA A 30 -12.16 19.69 11.41
C ALA A 30 -12.46 21.05 10.77
N ASP A 31 -11.64 21.48 9.80
CA ASP A 31 -11.80 22.76 9.08
C ASP A 31 -12.96 22.78 8.05
N GLN A 32 -13.50 21.62 7.71
CA GLN A 32 -14.58 21.43 6.73
C GLN A 32 -15.84 20.82 7.34
N ALA A 33 -15.78 20.44 8.62
CA ALA A 33 -16.87 19.78 9.30
C ALA A 33 -18.10 20.68 9.46
N LYS A 34 -19.27 20.06 9.44
CA LYS A 34 -20.58 20.65 9.64
C LYS A 34 -21.27 20.03 10.84
N ASP A 35 -22.35 20.63 11.26
CA ASP A 35 -23.24 19.99 12.27
C ASP A 35 -23.73 18.62 11.77
N GLY A 36 -23.68 17.63 12.65
CA GLY A 36 -23.92 16.22 12.31
C GLY A 36 -22.66 15.46 11.82
N ASP A 37 -21.51 16.11 11.69
CA ASP A 37 -20.26 15.43 11.31
C ASP A 37 -19.47 14.93 12.52
N LEU A 38 -18.81 13.79 12.30
CA LEU A 38 -17.74 13.28 13.13
C LEU A 38 -16.39 13.78 12.59
N THR A 39 -15.46 14.12 13.46
CA THR A 39 -14.06 14.37 13.12
C THR A 39 -13.12 13.58 14.03
N PHE A 40 -11.81 13.67 13.85
CA PHE A 40 -10.85 13.02 14.74
C PHE A 40 -9.67 13.91 15.06
N ALA A 41 -9.05 13.67 16.21
CA ALA A 41 -7.85 14.34 16.66
C ALA A 41 -6.83 13.36 17.21
N GLU A 42 -5.64 13.33 16.62
CA GLU A 42 -4.54 12.45 17.03
C GLU A 42 -3.66 13.10 18.11
N THR A 43 -3.58 14.44 18.15
CA THR A 43 -2.76 15.21 19.08
C THR A 43 -3.59 16.27 19.79
N ALA A 44 -3.06 16.82 20.88
CA ALA A 44 -3.71 17.92 21.60
C ALA A 44 -3.94 19.17 20.72
N GLU A 45 -3.03 19.45 19.80
CA GLU A 45 -3.15 20.57 18.85
C GLU A 45 -4.32 20.34 17.88
N TYR A 46 -4.42 19.15 17.28
CA TYR A 46 -5.56 18.80 16.43
C TYR A 46 -6.86 18.75 17.23
N PHE A 47 -6.81 18.36 18.50
CA PHE A 47 -8.00 18.34 19.36
C PHE A 47 -8.52 19.77 19.59
N ALA A 48 -7.66 20.74 19.87
CA ALA A 48 -8.05 22.13 20.03
C ALA A 48 -8.70 22.71 18.75
N THR A 49 -8.18 22.34 17.58
CA THR A 49 -8.79 22.72 16.29
C THR A 49 -10.16 22.05 16.09
N ALA A 50 -10.27 20.77 16.42
CA ALA A 50 -11.52 20.03 16.31
C ALA A 50 -12.59 20.56 17.27
N GLU A 51 -12.23 20.98 18.47
CA GLU A 51 -13.13 21.56 19.46
C GLU A 51 -13.74 22.90 19.00
N GLN A 52 -13.01 23.69 18.23
CA GLN A 52 -13.47 24.94 17.63
C GLN A 52 -14.24 24.75 16.31
N SER A 53 -14.25 23.57 15.74
CA SER A 53 -14.91 23.27 14.47
C SER A 53 -16.43 23.20 14.61
N ALA A 54 -17.14 23.09 13.49
CA ALA A 54 -18.58 22.82 13.47
C ALA A 54 -18.94 21.34 13.68
N ALA A 55 -17.97 20.43 13.83
CA ALA A 55 -18.22 19.02 14.07
C ALA A 55 -19.04 18.80 15.35
N THR A 56 -19.97 17.86 15.31
CA THR A 56 -20.79 17.48 16.47
C THR A 56 -20.02 16.60 17.45
N ALA A 57 -19.17 15.70 16.94
CA ALA A 57 -18.40 14.77 17.77
C ALA A 57 -16.93 14.65 17.30
N ILE A 58 -16.05 14.28 18.21
CA ILE A 58 -14.61 14.13 17.99
C ILE A 58 -14.16 12.74 18.46
N ILE A 59 -13.49 11.96 17.58
CA ILE A 59 -12.72 10.79 18.01
C ILE A 59 -11.39 11.28 18.57
N ALA A 60 -11.06 10.93 19.79
CA ALA A 60 -9.83 11.36 20.44
C ALA A 60 -9.27 10.32 21.41
N ASP A 61 -8.11 10.60 21.94
CA ASP A 61 -7.44 9.79 22.96
C ASP A 61 -8.27 9.64 24.25
N ARG A 62 -7.96 8.64 25.07
CA ARG A 62 -8.69 8.30 26.30
C ARG A 62 -8.75 9.42 27.33
N ASN A 63 -7.81 10.37 27.31
CA ASN A 63 -7.72 11.46 28.26
C ASN A 63 -8.40 12.74 27.74
N ALA A 64 -8.85 12.76 26.51
CA ALA A 64 -9.51 13.92 25.92
C ALA A 64 -10.86 14.22 26.61
N ALA A 65 -11.15 15.48 26.85
CA ALA A 65 -12.42 15.97 27.36
C ALA A 65 -12.74 17.32 26.71
N SER A 66 -14.01 17.55 26.38
CA SER A 66 -14.50 18.83 25.88
C SER A 66 -15.72 19.24 26.68
N ALA A 67 -15.87 20.53 26.89
CA ALA A 67 -17.06 21.12 27.49
C ALA A 67 -18.18 21.37 26.45
N THR A 68 -17.86 21.39 25.18
CA THR A 68 -18.75 21.83 24.09
C THR A 68 -19.03 20.76 23.04
N LYS A 69 -18.21 19.71 22.96
CA LYS A 69 -18.30 18.65 21.96
C LYS A 69 -18.49 17.28 22.59
N ILE A 70 -19.17 16.39 21.88
CA ILE A 70 -19.22 14.98 22.20
C ILE A 70 -17.84 14.37 21.86
N VAL A 71 -17.25 13.62 22.76
CA VAL A 71 -15.96 12.97 22.56
C VAL A 71 -16.11 11.46 22.60
N ILE A 72 -15.71 10.78 21.50
CA ILE A 72 -15.58 9.33 21.46
C ILE A 72 -14.13 8.99 21.81
N ARG A 73 -13.90 8.56 23.04
CA ARG A 73 -12.58 8.23 23.57
C ARG A 73 -12.15 6.83 23.13
N VAL A 74 -10.96 6.74 22.56
CA VAL A 74 -10.40 5.47 22.06
C VAL A 74 -8.95 5.30 22.47
N LYS A 75 -8.44 4.08 22.40
CA LYS A 75 -7.03 3.79 22.70
C LYS A 75 -6.07 4.35 21.64
N ASN A 76 -6.48 4.33 20.38
CA ASN A 76 -5.68 4.80 19.26
C ASN A 76 -6.60 5.56 18.28
N PRO A 77 -6.60 6.90 18.31
CA PRO A 77 -7.47 7.72 17.46
C PRO A 77 -7.25 7.48 15.95
N ARG A 78 -6.02 7.22 15.53
CA ARG A 78 -5.69 6.99 14.12
C ARG A 78 -6.25 5.67 13.58
N VAL A 79 -6.19 4.61 14.38
CA VAL A 79 -6.84 3.32 14.04
C VAL A 79 -8.36 3.46 14.07
N ALA A 80 -8.89 4.17 15.05
CA ALA A 80 -10.33 4.42 15.15
C ALA A 80 -10.83 5.27 13.96
N PHE A 81 -10.06 6.26 13.52
CA PHE A 81 -10.34 7.03 12.31
C PHE A 81 -10.51 6.12 11.09
N ALA A 82 -9.52 5.24 10.83
CA ALA A 82 -9.58 4.32 9.70
C ALA A 82 -10.86 3.45 9.73
N LYS A 83 -11.19 2.89 10.90
CA LYS A 83 -12.41 2.07 11.10
C LYS A 83 -13.70 2.88 10.99
N ALA A 84 -13.70 4.13 11.47
CA ALA A 84 -14.87 5.00 11.38
C ALA A 84 -15.21 5.36 9.95
N LEU A 85 -14.22 5.56 9.07
CA LEU A 85 -14.46 5.83 7.66
C LEU A 85 -15.27 4.73 6.97
N GLU A 86 -15.05 3.47 7.31
CA GLU A 86 -15.81 2.33 6.77
C GLU A 86 -17.31 2.40 7.09
N LEU A 87 -17.69 3.07 8.17
CA LEU A 87 -19.09 3.25 8.56
C LEU A 87 -19.81 4.29 7.68
N PHE A 88 -19.12 5.30 7.21
CA PHE A 88 -19.71 6.41 6.45
C PHE A 88 -19.50 6.27 4.94
N PHE A 89 -18.42 5.63 4.53
CA PHE A 89 -18.01 5.50 3.13
C PHE A 89 -17.92 4.03 2.74
N THR A 90 -19.07 3.47 2.34
CA THR A 90 -19.11 2.08 1.85
C THR A 90 -18.74 2.02 0.38
N GLU A 91 -17.89 1.07 0.01
CA GLU A 91 -17.68 0.77 -1.42
C GLU A 91 -18.98 0.25 -2.06
N PRO A 92 -19.23 0.59 -3.35
CA PRO A 92 -20.35 0.00 -4.09
C PRO A 92 -20.26 -1.52 -4.03
N GLN A 93 -21.37 -2.16 -3.72
CA GLN A 93 -21.42 -3.63 -3.69
C GLN A 93 -21.15 -4.20 -5.08
N ALA A 94 -20.31 -5.22 -5.13
CA ALA A 94 -20.09 -5.99 -6.34
C ALA A 94 -21.40 -6.63 -6.82
N LYS A 95 -21.62 -6.61 -8.13
CA LYS A 95 -22.73 -7.34 -8.76
C LYS A 95 -22.16 -8.62 -9.37
N PRO A 96 -22.40 -9.79 -8.76
CA PRO A 96 -21.90 -11.06 -9.30
C PRO A 96 -22.27 -11.28 -10.75
N GLY A 97 -21.38 -11.94 -11.49
CA GLY A 97 -21.61 -12.32 -12.87
C GLY A 97 -20.47 -11.91 -13.81
N VAL A 98 -20.52 -12.42 -15.01
CA VAL A 98 -19.55 -12.17 -16.08
C VAL A 98 -20.13 -11.19 -17.08
N HIS A 99 -19.47 -10.05 -17.31
CA HIS A 99 -19.92 -9.07 -18.29
C HIS A 99 -19.87 -9.67 -19.72
N PRO A 100 -20.86 -9.43 -20.60
CA PRO A 100 -20.91 -10.04 -21.92
C PRO A 100 -19.71 -9.77 -22.83
N SER A 101 -18.97 -8.67 -22.60
CA SER A 101 -17.75 -8.35 -23.35
C SER A 101 -16.48 -8.95 -22.75
N ALA A 102 -16.57 -9.68 -21.65
CA ALA A 102 -15.42 -10.40 -21.11
C ALA A 102 -15.20 -11.71 -21.87
N VAL A 103 -13.94 -12.07 -22.04
CA VAL A 103 -13.53 -13.36 -22.63
C VAL A 103 -12.99 -14.25 -21.53
N VAL A 104 -13.64 -15.40 -21.32
CA VAL A 104 -13.26 -16.38 -20.30
C VAL A 104 -12.98 -17.70 -21.00
N ALA A 105 -11.80 -18.25 -20.80
CA ALA A 105 -11.45 -19.56 -21.36
C ALA A 105 -12.34 -20.67 -20.78
N SER A 106 -12.67 -21.66 -21.59
CA SER A 106 -13.59 -22.75 -21.20
C SER A 106 -13.09 -23.64 -20.05
N THR A 107 -11.79 -23.65 -19.80
CA THR A 107 -11.14 -24.40 -18.71
C THR A 107 -10.95 -23.56 -17.45
N ALA A 108 -11.28 -22.26 -17.48
CA ALA A 108 -11.22 -21.40 -16.31
C ALA A 108 -12.39 -21.70 -15.35
N PHE A 109 -12.10 -21.63 -14.07
CA PHE A 109 -13.12 -21.66 -13.01
C PHE A 109 -13.34 -20.26 -12.48
N VAL A 110 -14.59 -19.78 -12.54
CA VAL A 110 -15.03 -18.52 -11.95
C VAL A 110 -16.11 -18.81 -10.94
N ASP A 111 -15.87 -18.43 -9.67
CA ASP A 111 -16.87 -18.59 -8.62
C ASP A 111 -18.16 -17.82 -8.96
N PRO A 112 -19.35 -18.35 -8.73
CA PRO A 112 -20.62 -17.68 -9.03
C PRO A 112 -20.82 -16.32 -8.33
N THR A 113 -20.13 -16.09 -7.23
CA THR A 113 -20.19 -14.82 -6.48
C THR A 113 -19.20 -13.77 -6.97
N ALA A 114 -18.29 -14.13 -7.89
CA ALA A 114 -17.33 -13.20 -8.45
C ALA A 114 -17.98 -12.23 -9.45
N GLN A 115 -17.45 -11.03 -9.56
CA GLN A 115 -17.78 -10.02 -10.58
C GLN A 115 -16.65 -9.91 -11.58
N ILE A 116 -16.93 -10.19 -12.85
CA ILE A 116 -15.99 -10.00 -13.97
C ILE A 116 -16.49 -8.84 -14.82
N GLY A 117 -15.76 -7.74 -14.80
CA GLY A 117 -16.09 -6.50 -15.49
C GLY A 117 -15.91 -6.57 -17.01
N PRO A 118 -16.27 -5.48 -17.72
CA PRO A 118 -16.18 -5.43 -19.17
C PRO A 118 -14.74 -5.53 -19.67
N HIS A 119 -14.58 -6.20 -20.82
CA HIS A 119 -13.29 -6.35 -21.51
C HIS A 119 -12.22 -7.09 -20.70
N CYS A 120 -12.59 -7.84 -19.67
CA CYS A 120 -11.67 -8.73 -19.00
C CYS A 120 -11.31 -9.92 -19.90
N SER A 121 -10.06 -10.39 -19.77
CA SER A 121 -9.58 -11.61 -20.43
C SER A 121 -9.04 -12.58 -19.39
N ILE A 122 -9.62 -13.80 -19.33
CA ILE A 122 -9.26 -14.83 -18.36
C ILE A 122 -8.80 -16.06 -19.12
N GLY A 123 -7.53 -16.42 -18.93
CA GLY A 123 -6.85 -17.51 -19.62
C GLY A 123 -7.26 -18.90 -19.16
N GLU A 124 -6.59 -19.88 -19.75
CA GLU A 124 -6.84 -21.31 -19.51
C GLU A 124 -6.45 -21.71 -18.07
N ARG A 125 -7.27 -22.58 -17.46
CA ARG A 125 -7.07 -23.14 -16.11
C ARG A 125 -6.91 -22.10 -14.98
N VAL A 126 -7.30 -20.84 -15.23
CA VAL A 126 -7.36 -19.80 -14.21
C VAL A 126 -8.42 -20.14 -13.18
N LYS A 127 -8.15 -19.83 -11.92
CA LYS A 127 -9.10 -20.00 -10.80
C LYS A 127 -9.41 -18.65 -10.18
N ILE A 128 -10.67 -18.24 -10.23
CA ILE A 128 -11.19 -17.02 -9.60
C ILE A 128 -12.04 -17.43 -8.40
N GLY A 129 -11.64 -16.97 -7.20
CA GLY A 129 -12.29 -17.29 -5.93
C GLY A 129 -13.59 -16.54 -5.68
N ALA A 130 -14.23 -16.85 -4.55
CA ALA A 130 -15.49 -16.24 -4.13
C ALA A 130 -15.32 -14.74 -3.84
N GLY A 131 -16.32 -13.94 -4.19
CA GLY A 131 -16.33 -12.49 -3.93
C GLY A 131 -15.28 -11.69 -4.68
N VAL A 132 -14.49 -12.29 -5.58
CA VAL A 132 -13.48 -11.58 -6.37
C VAL A 132 -14.14 -10.54 -7.27
N VAL A 133 -13.55 -9.36 -7.34
CA VAL A 133 -14.00 -8.28 -8.21
C VAL A 133 -12.89 -7.93 -9.21
N LEU A 134 -13.13 -8.18 -10.47
CA LEU A 134 -12.29 -7.72 -11.57
C LEU A 134 -12.97 -6.55 -12.27
N LEU A 135 -12.36 -5.35 -12.21
CA LEU A 135 -12.86 -4.19 -12.91
C LEU A 135 -12.53 -4.26 -14.42
N SER A 136 -12.84 -3.23 -15.17
CA SER A 136 -12.71 -3.24 -16.63
C SER A 136 -11.27 -3.48 -17.11
N GLY A 137 -11.11 -4.30 -18.16
CA GLY A 137 -9.85 -4.49 -18.85
C GLY A 137 -8.80 -5.30 -18.08
N VAL A 138 -9.17 -5.99 -17.01
CA VAL A 138 -8.25 -6.90 -16.30
C VAL A 138 -7.92 -8.10 -17.19
N SER A 139 -6.62 -8.42 -17.30
CA SER A 139 -6.12 -9.59 -18.02
C SER A 139 -5.42 -10.55 -17.07
N ILE A 140 -5.83 -11.83 -17.09
CA ILE A 140 -5.24 -12.88 -16.26
C ILE A 140 -4.78 -14.02 -17.15
N GLY A 141 -3.46 -14.26 -17.16
CA GLY A 141 -2.81 -15.32 -17.94
C GLY A 141 -3.03 -16.71 -17.35
N ASP A 142 -2.78 -17.72 -18.19
CA ASP A 142 -3.02 -19.13 -17.91
C ASP A 142 -2.39 -19.63 -16.60
N ASP A 143 -3.00 -20.65 -16.01
CA ASP A 143 -2.53 -21.34 -14.80
C ASP A 143 -2.39 -20.41 -13.56
N SER A 144 -3.05 -19.27 -13.57
CA SER A 144 -3.04 -18.29 -12.46
C SER A 144 -4.23 -18.48 -11.53
N SER A 145 -4.12 -17.95 -10.32
CA SER A 145 -5.23 -17.94 -9.36
C SER A 145 -5.37 -16.62 -8.65
N VAL A 146 -6.63 -16.24 -8.35
CA VAL A 146 -6.99 -15.07 -7.52
C VAL A 146 -7.86 -15.56 -6.38
N GLY A 147 -7.37 -15.40 -5.15
CA GLY A 147 -8.04 -15.80 -3.92
C GLY A 147 -9.24 -14.92 -3.56
N ASP A 148 -10.07 -15.44 -2.65
CA ASP A 148 -11.36 -14.88 -2.27
C ASP A 148 -11.27 -13.41 -1.84
N ASP A 149 -12.35 -12.66 -2.09
CA ASP A 149 -12.52 -11.25 -1.72
C ASP A 149 -11.44 -10.30 -2.25
N SER A 150 -10.67 -10.74 -3.25
CA SER A 150 -9.65 -9.90 -3.89
C SER A 150 -10.26 -8.98 -4.94
N LYS A 151 -9.67 -7.79 -5.10
CA LYS A 151 -10.15 -6.77 -6.06
C LYS A 151 -9.01 -6.30 -6.94
N LEU A 152 -9.14 -6.52 -8.23
CA LEU A 152 -8.24 -6.03 -9.26
C LEU A 152 -8.88 -4.86 -9.99
N PHE A 153 -8.22 -3.71 -9.93
CA PHE A 153 -8.72 -2.47 -10.55
C PHE A 153 -8.46 -2.48 -12.06
N SER A 154 -8.99 -1.47 -12.76
CA SER A 154 -8.98 -1.44 -14.22
C SER A 154 -7.58 -1.57 -14.82
N ASN A 155 -7.50 -2.36 -15.90
CA ASN A 155 -6.28 -2.58 -16.68
C ASN A 155 -5.13 -3.25 -15.90
N VAL A 156 -5.40 -3.94 -14.81
CA VAL A 156 -4.39 -4.79 -14.16
C VAL A 156 -4.09 -5.98 -15.05
N THR A 157 -2.80 -6.27 -15.23
CA THR A 157 -2.32 -7.42 -15.99
C THR A 157 -1.63 -8.41 -15.05
N VAL A 158 -2.12 -9.63 -15.03
CA VAL A 158 -1.55 -10.78 -14.30
C VAL A 158 -1.02 -11.76 -15.33
N TYR A 159 0.29 -11.95 -15.35
CA TYR A 159 0.91 -12.93 -16.23
C TYR A 159 0.67 -14.36 -15.76
N ALA A 160 0.81 -15.31 -16.69
CA ALA A 160 0.59 -16.73 -16.43
C ALA A 160 1.36 -17.27 -15.21
N ARG A 161 0.82 -18.28 -14.53
CA ARG A 161 1.40 -18.94 -13.35
C ARG A 161 1.60 -18.01 -12.14
N SER A 162 0.80 -16.96 -12.01
CA SER A 162 0.80 -16.10 -10.84
C SER A 162 -0.25 -16.54 -9.83
N GLN A 163 0.13 -16.61 -8.56
CA GLN A 163 -0.75 -16.97 -7.45
C GLN A 163 -1.02 -15.71 -6.61
N ILE A 164 -2.26 -15.25 -6.58
CA ILE A 164 -2.70 -14.11 -5.79
C ILE A 164 -3.55 -14.63 -4.63
N GLY A 165 -3.20 -14.24 -3.41
CA GLY A 165 -3.90 -14.63 -2.18
C GLY A 165 -5.29 -14.02 -2.03
N GLN A 166 -5.86 -14.12 -0.83
CA GLN A 166 -7.18 -13.60 -0.48
C GLN A 166 -7.11 -12.13 -0.05
N ARG A 167 -8.20 -11.38 -0.26
CA ARG A 167 -8.34 -9.96 0.15
C ARG A 167 -7.21 -9.06 -0.38
N VAL A 168 -6.66 -9.43 -1.51
CA VAL A 168 -5.62 -8.66 -2.19
C VAL A 168 -6.28 -7.53 -3.01
N ARG A 169 -5.69 -6.34 -2.96
CA ARG A 169 -6.11 -5.20 -3.79
C ARG A 169 -4.96 -4.82 -4.71
N ILE A 170 -5.20 -4.80 -6.02
CA ILE A 170 -4.20 -4.40 -7.02
C ILE A 170 -4.77 -3.23 -7.82
N HIS A 171 -4.19 -2.05 -7.64
CA HIS A 171 -4.67 -0.82 -8.28
C HIS A 171 -4.31 -0.74 -9.76
N ALA A 172 -5.00 0.18 -10.44
CA ALA A 172 -5.04 0.28 -11.89
C ALA A 172 -3.65 0.35 -12.57
N ASN A 173 -3.57 -0.26 -13.76
CA ASN A 173 -2.38 -0.29 -14.61
C ASN A 173 -1.16 -0.99 -14.01
N SER A 174 -1.32 -1.74 -12.93
CA SER A 174 -0.23 -2.56 -12.37
C SER A 174 -0.07 -3.86 -13.16
N VAL A 175 1.18 -4.30 -13.28
CA VAL A 175 1.57 -5.52 -13.98
C VAL A 175 2.29 -6.43 -13.02
N VAL A 176 1.79 -7.65 -12.83
CA VAL A 176 2.38 -8.62 -11.93
C VAL A 176 2.72 -9.92 -12.68
N GLY A 177 3.93 -10.43 -12.45
CA GLY A 177 4.45 -11.64 -13.07
C GLY A 177 5.07 -11.42 -14.45
N SER A 178 5.41 -10.19 -14.84
CA SER A 178 6.17 -9.91 -16.07
C SER A 178 7.56 -10.55 -16.05
N ASP A 179 8.16 -10.70 -17.23
CA ASP A 179 9.54 -11.20 -17.34
C ASP A 179 10.52 -10.25 -16.65
N GLY A 180 11.41 -10.79 -15.83
CA GLY A 180 12.53 -10.06 -15.27
C GLY A 180 13.56 -9.67 -16.32
N PHE A 181 14.40 -8.67 -16.00
CA PHE A 181 15.46 -8.18 -16.86
C PHE A 181 16.68 -9.09 -16.78
N GLY A 182 16.76 -10.07 -17.67
CA GLY A 182 17.86 -11.04 -17.74
C GLY A 182 18.43 -11.14 -19.16
N TYR A 183 19.70 -10.70 -19.32
CA TYR A 183 20.42 -10.76 -20.59
C TYR A 183 21.90 -11.08 -20.36
N VAL A 184 22.50 -11.87 -21.27
CA VAL A 184 23.93 -12.13 -21.30
C VAL A 184 24.46 -11.59 -22.61
N PHE A 185 25.48 -10.75 -22.55
CA PHE A 185 26.15 -10.22 -23.75
C PHE A 185 27.24 -11.20 -24.19
N ASP A 186 27.14 -11.69 -25.43
CA ASP A 186 28.16 -12.54 -26.04
C ASP A 186 28.20 -12.30 -27.56
N ALA A 187 29.37 -12.39 -28.13
CA ALA A 187 29.62 -12.25 -29.58
C ALA A 187 28.93 -11.00 -30.22
N GLY A 188 28.82 -9.89 -29.50
CA GLY A 188 28.27 -8.62 -30.00
C GLY A 188 26.76 -8.49 -29.89
N ILE A 189 26.05 -9.45 -29.28
CA ILE A 189 24.58 -9.42 -29.10
C ILE A 189 24.19 -9.74 -27.67
N HIS A 190 22.98 -9.30 -27.27
CA HIS A 190 22.35 -9.67 -26.00
C HIS A 190 21.49 -10.91 -26.18
N HIS A 191 21.84 -11.99 -25.50
CA HIS A 191 21.02 -13.22 -25.40
C HIS A 191 20.05 -13.08 -24.24
N LYS A 192 18.73 -13.20 -24.52
CA LYS A 192 17.70 -13.15 -23.47
C LYS A 192 17.75 -14.41 -22.62
N VAL A 193 17.79 -14.24 -21.30
CA VAL A 193 17.55 -15.31 -20.34
C VAL A 193 16.04 -15.44 -20.14
N MET A 194 15.49 -16.58 -20.49
CA MET A 194 14.04 -16.84 -20.33
C MET A 194 13.64 -16.82 -18.86
N GLN A 195 12.50 -16.21 -18.58
CA GLN A 195 11.94 -16.10 -17.23
C GLN A 195 10.82 -17.13 -17.09
N VAL A 196 11.15 -18.30 -16.60
CA VAL A 196 10.26 -19.47 -16.56
C VAL A 196 9.67 -19.77 -15.18
N GLY A 197 10.09 -19.00 -14.18
CA GLY A 197 9.56 -19.09 -12.83
C GLY A 197 8.15 -18.49 -12.67
N ASP A 198 7.74 -18.28 -11.46
CA ASP A 198 6.40 -17.84 -11.10
C ASP A 198 6.41 -16.65 -10.10
N LEU A 199 5.20 -16.20 -9.73
CA LEU A 199 4.97 -15.15 -8.75
C LEU A 199 3.95 -15.64 -7.71
N LYS A 200 4.23 -15.34 -6.43
CA LYS A 200 3.29 -15.56 -5.34
C LYS A 200 3.07 -14.29 -4.53
N ILE A 201 1.82 -13.86 -4.41
CA ILE A 201 1.36 -12.73 -3.59
C ILE A 201 0.52 -13.29 -2.44
N GLY A 202 0.92 -12.99 -1.20
CA GLY A 202 0.22 -13.43 0.01
C GLY A 202 -1.11 -12.70 0.23
N ASP A 203 -1.85 -13.15 1.26
CA ASP A 203 -3.13 -12.56 1.64
C ASP A 203 -2.96 -11.10 2.14
N ASP A 204 -4.04 -10.33 2.07
CA ASP A 204 -4.12 -8.97 2.63
C ASP A 204 -3.07 -7.98 2.05
N VAL A 205 -2.45 -8.32 0.92
CA VAL A 205 -1.51 -7.43 0.21
C VAL A 205 -2.27 -6.35 -0.53
N GLU A 206 -1.73 -5.13 -0.50
CA GLU A 206 -2.24 -4.03 -1.32
C GLU A 206 -1.14 -3.46 -2.21
N ILE A 207 -1.42 -3.33 -3.49
CA ILE A 207 -0.49 -2.91 -4.54
C ILE A 207 -1.05 -1.66 -5.20
N GLY A 208 -0.31 -0.56 -5.12
CA GLY A 208 -0.62 0.73 -5.71
C GLY A 208 -0.70 0.72 -7.24
N ALA A 209 -1.04 1.84 -7.82
CA ALA A 209 -1.18 1.99 -9.26
C ALA A 209 0.17 2.03 -9.99
N GLY A 210 0.22 1.40 -11.18
CA GLY A 210 1.41 1.41 -12.02
C GLY A 210 2.61 0.65 -11.44
N VAL A 211 2.39 -0.26 -10.52
CA VAL A 211 3.43 -1.13 -9.94
C VAL A 211 3.80 -2.23 -10.92
N THR A 212 5.10 -2.58 -10.98
CA THR A 212 5.58 -3.72 -11.75
C THR A 212 6.28 -4.73 -10.83
N ILE A 213 5.87 -5.99 -10.90
CA ILE A 213 6.47 -7.09 -10.13
C ILE A 213 6.84 -8.20 -11.10
N ASP A 214 8.14 -8.48 -11.23
CA ASP A 214 8.64 -9.50 -12.11
C ASP A 214 8.49 -10.91 -11.50
N ARG A 215 8.29 -11.90 -12.34
CA ARG A 215 8.37 -13.32 -11.95
C ARG A 215 9.81 -13.74 -11.63
N GLY A 216 10.01 -14.87 -11.01
CA GLY A 216 11.33 -15.45 -10.91
C GLY A 216 11.89 -15.88 -12.29
N ALA A 217 13.19 -15.74 -12.47
CA ALA A 217 13.87 -16.33 -13.65
C ALA A 217 13.76 -17.86 -13.62
N LEU A 218 14.19 -18.45 -12.52
CA LEU A 218 13.94 -19.83 -12.08
C LEU A 218 13.44 -19.73 -10.63
N GLY A 219 12.37 -20.42 -10.27
CA GLY A 219 11.77 -20.31 -8.94
C GLY A 219 10.77 -19.15 -8.84
N THR A 220 10.55 -18.61 -7.65
CA THR A 220 9.40 -17.75 -7.33
C THR A 220 9.84 -16.39 -6.85
N THR A 221 9.22 -15.31 -7.35
CA THR A 221 9.18 -14.00 -6.67
C THR A 221 8.05 -14.02 -5.65
N VAL A 222 8.28 -13.56 -4.43
CA VAL A 222 7.33 -13.67 -3.32
C VAL A 222 7.06 -12.32 -2.68
N ILE A 223 5.78 -12.00 -2.51
CA ILE A 223 5.30 -10.86 -1.70
C ILE A 223 4.57 -11.44 -0.48
N GLY A 224 5.08 -11.20 0.71
CA GLY A 224 4.54 -11.70 1.97
C GLY A 224 3.21 -11.06 2.36
N LYS A 225 2.45 -11.78 3.17
CA LYS A 225 1.13 -11.38 3.67
C LYS A 225 1.12 -9.97 4.27
N GLY A 226 0.06 -9.21 4.03
CA GLY A 226 -0.20 -7.91 4.66
C GLY A 226 0.72 -6.77 4.18
N THR A 227 1.64 -7.02 3.26
CA THR A 227 2.55 -6.01 2.71
C THR A 227 1.79 -4.97 1.91
N LYS A 228 2.18 -3.69 2.07
CA LYS A 228 1.62 -2.54 1.37
C LYS A 228 2.66 -1.94 0.44
N ILE A 229 2.31 -1.85 -0.83
CA ILE A 229 3.17 -1.36 -1.92
C ILE A 229 2.48 -0.15 -2.52
N ASP A 230 3.12 1.00 -2.43
CA ASP A 230 2.61 2.26 -2.96
C ASP A 230 2.83 2.36 -4.49
N ASN A 231 2.36 3.43 -5.10
CA ASN A 231 2.35 3.63 -6.54
C ASN A 231 3.75 3.62 -7.16
N LEU A 232 3.85 3.10 -8.38
CA LEU A 232 5.05 3.13 -9.22
C LEU A 232 6.26 2.39 -8.61
N VAL A 233 6.06 1.45 -7.71
CA VAL A 233 7.12 0.60 -7.19
C VAL A 233 7.49 -0.46 -8.24
N GLN A 234 8.81 -0.75 -8.36
CA GLN A 234 9.32 -1.85 -9.18
C GLN A 234 9.98 -2.90 -8.29
N VAL A 235 9.54 -4.14 -8.41
CA VAL A 235 10.13 -5.31 -7.76
C VAL A 235 10.70 -6.25 -8.82
N ALA A 236 12.02 -6.41 -8.83
CA ALA A 236 12.70 -7.27 -9.80
C ALA A 236 12.52 -8.76 -9.48
N HIS A 237 12.94 -9.60 -10.43
CA HIS A 237 12.80 -11.06 -10.38
C HIS A 237 13.52 -11.71 -9.19
N ASN A 238 12.97 -12.81 -8.70
CA ASN A 238 13.53 -13.58 -7.58
C ASN A 238 13.66 -12.81 -6.25
N VAL A 239 12.95 -11.69 -6.09
CA VAL A 239 12.88 -10.96 -4.83
C VAL A 239 11.91 -11.66 -3.89
N HIS A 240 12.30 -11.78 -2.62
CA HIS A 240 11.43 -12.25 -1.55
C HIS A 240 11.18 -11.11 -0.57
N ILE A 241 9.96 -10.59 -0.53
CA ILE A 241 9.52 -9.59 0.44
C ILE A 241 8.75 -10.30 1.55
N GLY A 242 9.11 -10.02 2.79
CA GLY A 242 8.48 -10.56 3.99
C GLY A 242 7.07 -10.02 4.24
N GLU A 243 6.52 -10.34 5.40
CA GLU A 243 5.18 -9.96 5.79
C GLU A 243 5.12 -8.53 6.37
N HIS A 244 3.96 -7.86 6.17
CA HIS A 244 3.64 -6.55 6.75
C HIS A 244 4.67 -5.46 6.45
N CYS A 245 5.31 -5.51 5.30
CA CYS A 245 6.23 -4.48 4.83
C CYS A 245 5.48 -3.27 4.27
N ILE A 246 6.16 -2.12 4.22
CA ILE A 246 5.68 -0.89 3.58
C ILE A 246 6.74 -0.46 2.57
N LEU A 247 6.38 -0.47 1.30
CA LEU A 247 7.20 0.05 0.20
C LEU A 247 6.55 1.34 -0.29
N CYS A 248 7.17 2.48 0.01
CA CYS A 248 6.63 3.78 -0.40
C CYS A 248 6.82 4.02 -1.91
N ALA A 249 6.20 5.07 -2.42
CA ALA A 249 6.14 5.35 -3.85
C ALA A 249 7.50 5.40 -4.54
N GLN A 250 7.55 4.84 -5.76
CA GLN A 250 8.72 4.84 -6.64
C GLN A 250 9.96 4.12 -6.07
N VAL A 251 9.79 3.20 -5.15
CA VAL A 251 10.88 2.31 -4.71
C VAL A 251 11.24 1.34 -5.83
N GLY A 252 12.55 1.14 -6.05
CA GLY A 252 13.07 0.10 -6.92
C GLY A 252 13.84 -0.94 -6.12
N ILE A 253 13.56 -2.22 -6.32
CA ILE A 253 14.23 -3.33 -5.64
C ILE A 253 14.95 -4.18 -6.68
N ALA A 254 16.27 -4.31 -6.55
CA ALA A 254 17.10 -5.13 -7.44
C ALA A 254 16.80 -6.63 -7.26
N GLY A 255 17.12 -7.42 -8.30
CA GLY A 255 16.85 -8.85 -8.32
C GLY A 255 17.57 -9.66 -7.25
N HIS A 256 17.01 -10.82 -6.90
CA HIS A 256 17.55 -11.81 -5.96
C HIS A 256 17.72 -11.35 -4.51
N LEU A 257 17.02 -10.28 -4.10
CA LEU A 257 17.11 -9.77 -2.75
C LEU A 257 16.07 -10.38 -1.81
N LYS A 258 16.43 -10.41 -0.52
CA LYS A 258 15.52 -10.75 0.58
C LYS A 258 15.26 -9.49 1.41
N ILE A 259 13.99 -9.12 1.49
CA ILE A 259 13.48 -8.06 2.36
C ILE A 259 12.77 -8.75 3.52
N GLY A 260 13.21 -8.47 4.73
CA GLY A 260 12.66 -9.07 5.95
C GLY A 260 11.21 -8.69 6.23
N ASN A 261 10.66 -9.16 7.34
CA ASN A 261 9.30 -8.82 7.78
C ASN A 261 9.25 -7.42 8.39
N ARG A 262 8.13 -6.72 8.27
CA ARG A 262 7.87 -5.39 8.87
C ARG A 262 8.93 -4.34 8.50
N VAL A 263 9.49 -4.46 7.30
CA VAL A 263 10.43 -3.48 6.74
C VAL A 263 9.67 -2.31 6.14
N THR A 264 10.21 -1.10 6.33
CA THR A 264 9.72 0.11 5.66
C THR A 264 10.80 0.67 4.73
N ILE A 265 10.48 0.79 3.44
CA ILE A 265 11.37 1.44 2.46
C ILE A 265 10.76 2.78 2.06
N GLY A 266 11.51 3.86 2.34
CA GLY A 266 11.08 5.23 2.04
C GLY A 266 11.03 5.52 0.54
N SER A 267 10.24 6.52 0.16
CA SER A 267 9.97 6.87 -1.25
C SER A 267 11.24 7.13 -2.06
N LYS A 268 11.21 6.74 -3.33
CA LYS A 268 12.31 6.92 -4.31
C LYS A 268 13.63 6.21 -3.92
N SER A 269 13.55 5.20 -3.06
CA SER A 269 14.74 4.44 -2.66
C SER A 269 15.09 3.37 -3.68
N GLY A 270 16.40 3.15 -3.88
CA GLY A 270 16.96 2.06 -4.67
C GLY A 270 17.57 0.98 -3.76
N VAL A 271 16.90 -0.14 -3.60
CA VAL A 271 17.34 -1.24 -2.73
C VAL A 271 18.26 -2.16 -3.52
N MET A 272 19.51 -2.25 -3.10
CA MET A 272 20.57 -3.03 -3.76
C MET A 272 21.15 -4.15 -2.86
N HIS A 273 20.66 -4.27 -1.62
CA HIS A 273 21.10 -5.26 -0.65
C HIS A 273 19.92 -5.84 0.14
N ASN A 274 20.13 -7.00 0.74
CA ASN A 274 19.12 -7.59 1.64
C ASN A 274 18.85 -6.66 2.82
N VAL A 275 17.59 -6.60 3.23
CA VAL A 275 17.13 -5.75 4.34
C VAL A 275 16.66 -6.65 5.49
N PRO A 276 17.22 -6.52 6.70
CA PRO A 276 16.78 -7.27 7.88
C PRO A 276 15.34 -6.94 8.31
N ASP A 277 14.76 -7.82 9.13
CA ASP A 277 13.42 -7.63 9.72
C ASP A 277 13.33 -6.31 10.50
N GLY A 278 12.19 -5.61 10.37
CA GLY A 278 11.83 -4.44 11.17
C GLY A 278 12.61 -3.16 10.86
N GLU A 279 13.48 -3.17 9.86
CA GLU A 279 14.27 -1.99 9.52
C GLU A 279 13.52 -0.99 8.63
N SER A 280 13.96 0.28 8.73
CA SER A 280 13.52 1.37 7.86
C SER A 280 14.71 1.89 7.06
N TRP A 281 14.62 1.80 5.73
CA TRP A 281 15.67 2.20 4.80
C TRP A 281 15.21 3.33 3.88
N LEU A 282 16.16 4.19 3.48
CA LEU A 282 15.90 5.34 2.62
C LEU A 282 17.13 5.66 1.76
N GLY A 283 16.90 6.14 0.55
CA GLY A 283 17.92 6.72 -0.32
C GLY A 283 18.33 5.85 -1.50
N VAL A 284 19.32 6.31 -2.25
CA VAL A 284 19.91 5.61 -3.41
C VAL A 284 21.44 5.65 -3.27
N PRO A 285 22.09 4.54 -2.95
CA PRO A 285 21.50 3.27 -2.51
C PRO A 285 20.72 3.43 -1.20
N ALA A 286 19.70 2.63 -1.01
CA ALA A 286 18.92 2.61 0.24
C ALA A 286 19.79 2.10 1.40
N GLN A 287 19.72 2.80 2.51
CA GLN A 287 20.45 2.51 3.75
C GLN A 287 19.50 2.75 4.94
N PRO A 288 19.88 2.33 6.16
CA PRO A 288 19.11 2.67 7.35
C PRO A 288 18.77 4.17 7.40
N ASP A 289 17.52 4.51 7.64
CA ASP A 289 17.00 5.86 7.50
C ASP A 289 17.74 6.90 8.34
N LYS A 290 18.15 6.54 9.57
CA LYS A 290 18.94 7.39 10.46
C LYS A 290 20.31 7.75 9.85
N GLN A 291 20.93 6.80 9.15
CA GLN A 291 22.21 7.03 8.48
C GLN A 291 22.02 7.98 7.30
N THR A 292 21.03 7.74 6.43
CA THR A 292 20.73 8.59 5.28
C THR A 292 20.40 10.01 5.72
N LYS A 293 19.57 10.21 6.76
CA LYS A 293 19.25 11.53 7.30
C LYS A 293 20.50 12.28 7.78
N ARG A 294 21.42 11.59 8.46
CA ARG A 294 22.71 12.18 8.88
C ARG A 294 23.58 12.58 7.69
N MET A 295 23.63 11.74 6.65
CA MET A 295 24.39 12.04 5.43
C MET A 295 23.83 13.26 4.70
N VAL A 296 22.50 13.35 4.54
CA VAL A 296 21.84 14.51 3.91
C VAL A 296 22.12 15.80 4.68
N LEU A 297 22.06 15.78 6.02
CA LEU A 297 22.39 16.92 6.85
C LEU A 297 23.87 17.32 6.76
N ALA A 298 24.77 16.32 6.66
CA ALA A 298 26.19 16.58 6.47
C ALA A 298 26.48 17.20 5.09
N MET A 299 25.83 16.69 4.03
CA MET A 299 25.96 17.26 2.68
C MET A 299 25.53 18.73 2.61
N GLN A 300 24.48 19.12 3.31
CA GLN A 300 24.04 20.53 3.38
C GLN A 300 25.10 21.44 4.02
N ARG A 301 25.93 20.92 4.93
CA ARG A 301 26.99 21.66 5.60
C ARG A 301 28.34 21.60 4.87
N LEU A 302 28.46 20.74 3.87
CA LEU A 302 29.71 20.52 3.16
C LEU A 302 30.27 21.79 2.48
N PRO A 303 29.46 22.67 1.82
CA PRO A 303 29.99 23.92 1.24
C PRO A 303 30.65 24.84 2.26
N ASP A 304 30.09 24.93 3.47
CA ASP A 304 30.68 25.76 4.54
C ASP A 304 31.93 25.12 5.15
N LEU A 305 31.95 23.79 5.25
CA LEU A 305 33.15 23.06 5.70
C LEU A 305 34.30 23.25 4.72
N LEU A 306 34.04 23.16 3.41
CA LEU A 306 35.07 23.38 2.38
C LEU A 306 35.69 24.80 2.45
N LYS A 307 34.82 25.82 2.69
CA LYS A 307 35.34 27.19 2.92
C LYS A 307 36.25 27.27 4.16
N LYS A 308 35.86 26.62 5.26
CA LYS A 308 36.66 26.59 6.47
C LYS A 308 38.00 25.87 6.27
N VAL A 309 37.99 24.74 5.55
CA VAL A 309 39.19 23.99 5.21
C VAL A 309 40.14 24.86 4.39
N ALA A 310 39.66 25.51 3.33
CA ALA A 310 40.45 26.41 2.50
C ALA A 310 41.05 27.59 3.30
N MET A 311 40.31 28.10 4.29
CA MET A 311 40.88 29.13 5.20
C MET A 311 41.96 28.58 6.12
N TRP A 312 41.83 27.35 6.60
CA TRP A 312 42.84 26.71 7.43
C TRP A 312 44.10 26.37 6.62
N GLU A 313 43.93 25.87 5.39
CA GLU A 313 45.08 25.60 4.50
C GLU A 313 45.94 26.87 4.27
N LYS A 314 45.30 28.03 3.97
CA LYS A 314 46.00 29.31 3.84
C LYS A 314 46.72 29.71 5.12
N LYS A 315 46.06 29.57 6.29
CA LYS A 315 46.65 29.90 7.58
C LYS A 315 47.83 29.02 7.93
N PHE A 316 47.84 27.75 7.56
CA PHE A 316 48.94 26.83 7.80
C PHE A 316 50.03 26.93 6.73
N ALA A 317 49.72 27.42 5.53
CA ALA A 317 50.72 27.69 4.49
C ALA A 317 51.53 28.99 4.72
N GLY A 318 51.16 29.78 5.75
CA GLY A 318 51.90 31.01 6.08
C GLY A 318 51.51 32.20 5.20
N GLU A 319 50.35 32.16 4.48
CA GLU A 319 49.76 33.26 3.74
C GLU A 319 48.73 34.03 4.57
#